data_bdb72687e6c235822778bd248ab5ac48
#
_entry.id   bdb72687e6c235822778bd248ab5ac48
#
_cell.length_a   1.000
_cell.length_b   1.000
_cell.length_c   1.000
_cell.angle_alpha   90.00
_cell.angle_beta   90.00
_cell.angle_gamma   90.00
#
_symmetry.space_group_name_H-M   'P 1'
#
loop_
_entity.id
_entity.type
_entity.pdbx_description
1 polymer ?
#
loop_
_entity_poly.entity_id
_entity_poly.type
_entity_poly.pdbx_seq_one_letter_code
_entity_poly.pdbx_strand_id
1 'polypeptide(L)'
;GEYHSAFKGRGMAFSEVREYQYGDDVRNMDWNVTARLRAPYIKVFEEERELTVVLLVDVSGSRFFGTSSKMKKDLMAEVAAVLSFSASINNDKVGALFFSSKVEKFIPPKKGRSHLLRIIRELIEFEPQERGTDIGEALRFLTNAIKKKCTAFLLSDLLDVDETGDPKYEDALKVAVNRHDISAINIYDPRER
;
A
#
# COMPACT_ATOMS: atom_id res chain seq x y z
N GLY A 1 22.17 12.38 -11.49
CA GLY A 1 22.84 12.42 -12.73
C GLY A 1 22.04 11.92 -13.92
N GLU A 2 22.60 12.13 -15.07
CA GLU A 2 21.98 11.79 -16.34
C GLU A 2 21.67 10.29 -16.49
N TYR A 3 22.42 9.44 -15.80
CA TYR A 3 22.22 7.99 -15.87
C TYR A 3 20.97 7.50 -15.14
N HIS A 4 20.53 8.19 -14.11
CA HIS A 4 19.37 7.79 -13.34
C HIS A 4 18.08 7.90 -14.15
N SER A 5 17.95 8.94 -14.97
CA SER A 5 16.74 9.14 -15.76
C SER A 5 16.58 8.13 -16.90
N ALA A 6 17.70 7.63 -17.49
CA ALA A 6 17.68 6.70 -18.62
C ALA A 6 17.10 5.32 -18.26
N PHE A 7 17.21 4.89 -17.01
CA PHE A 7 16.82 3.54 -16.57
C PHE A 7 15.63 3.51 -15.62
N LYS A 8 15.19 4.67 -15.18
CA LYS A 8 14.10 4.80 -14.22
C LYS A 8 12.79 4.15 -14.69
N GLY A 9 12.49 4.26 -15.97
CA GLY A 9 11.30 3.64 -16.57
C GLY A 9 11.33 2.12 -16.68
N ARG A 10 12.48 1.48 -16.40
CA ARG A 10 12.65 0.02 -16.41
C ARG A 10 12.63 -0.60 -15.01
N GLY A 11 12.35 0.19 -13.98
CA GLY A 11 12.40 -0.25 -12.59
C GLY A 11 13.80 -0.52 -12.08
N MET A 12 14.83 0.04 -12.76
CA MET A 12 16.23 -0.13 -12.40
C MET A 12 16.89 1.24 -12.25
N ALA A 13 17.67 1.41 -11.18
CA ALA A 13 18.44 2.62 -10.91
C ALA A 13 19.93 2.32 -10.93
N PHE A 14 20.71 3.25 -11.47
CA PHE A 14 22.16 3.16 -11.43
C PHE A 14 22.65 3.20 -9.98
N SER A 15 23.42 2.19 -9.57
CA SER A 15 23.95 2.07 -8.23
C SER A 15 25.40 2.46 -8.14
N GLU A 16 26.26 1.78 -8.93
CA GLU A 16 27.70 1.98 -8.88
C GLU A 16 28.38 1.57 -10.19
N VAL A 17 29.65 1.96 -10.32
CA VAL A 17 30.56 1.44 -11.34
C VAL A 17 31.65 0.66 -10.61
N ARG A 18 31.88 -0.57 -11.00
CA ARG A 18 32.93 -1.43 -10.43
C ARG A 18 33.73 -2.13 -11.53
N GLU A 19 34.88 -2.66 -11.17
CA GLU A 19 35.66 -3.43 -12.09
C GLU A 19 34.94 -4.70 -12.56
N TYR A 20 35.03 -5.01 -13.85
CA TYR A 20 34.42 -6.19 -14.44
C TYR A 20 34.90 -7.47 -13.77
N GLN A 21 33.97 -8.38 -13.50
CA GLN A 21 34.25 -9.73 -13.01
C GLN A 21 33.70 -10.75 -14.00
N TYR A 22 34.37 -11.90 -14.10
CA TYR A 22 33.92 -12.97 -14.97
C TYR A 22 32.45 -13.33 -14.71
N GLY A 23 31.67 -13.39 -15.76
CA GLY A 23 30.25 -13.66 -15.70
C GLY A 23 29.37 -12.42 -15.73
N ASP A 24 29.94 -11.22 -15.60
CA ASP A 24 29.18 -9.97 -15.73
C ASP A 24 28.69 -9.78 -17.16
N ASP A 25 27.53 -9.14 -17.30
CA ASP A 25 26.94 -8.84 -18.61
C ASP A 25 27.70 -7.71 -19.30
N VAL A 26 28.33 -8.02 -20.40
CA VAL A 26 29.13 -7.07 -21.18
C VAL A 26 28.31 -5.89 -21.71
N ARG A 27 26.99 -6.03 -21.82
CA ARG A 27 26.10 -4.93 -22.22
C ARG A 27 26.07 -3.79 -21.22
N ASN A 28 26.47 -4.04 -19.99
CA ASN A 28 26.53 -3.04 -18.93
C ASN A 28 27.91 -2.37 -18.83
N MET A 29 28.80 -2.63 -19.75
CA MET A 29 30.13 -2.03 -19.75
C MET A 29 30.07 -0.51 -19.82
N ASP A 30 30.79 0.15 -18.91
CA ASP A 30 30.96 1.60 -18.96
C ASP A 30 32.21 1.93 -19.78
N TRP A 31 32.02 2.26 -21.03
CA TRP A 31 33.11 2.49 -21.96
C TRP A 31 33.90 3.75 -21.62
N ASN A 32 33.27 4.77 -21.04
CA ASN A 32 33.95 6.00 -20.66
C ASN A 32 34.92 5.76 -19.49
N VAL A 33 34.46 5.07 -18.45
CA VAL A 33 35.29 4.73 -17.29
C VAL A 33 36.36 3.72 -17.69
N THR A 34 36.02 2.72 -18.51
CA THR A 34 36.95 1.72 -19.03
C THR A 34 38.08 2.37 -19.80
N ALA A 35 37.78 3.32 -20.69
CA ALA A 35 38.80 4.04 -21.44
C ALA A 35 39.69 4.88 -20.54
N ARG A 36 39.14 5.53 -19.53
CA ARG A 36 39.89 6.41 -18.61
C ARG A 36 40.81 5.63 -17.70
N LEU A 37 40.33 4.54 -17.14
CA LEU A 37 41.04 3.75 -16.13
C LEU A 37 41.84 2.59 -16.75
N ARG A 38 41.73 2.37 -18.07
CA ARG A 38 42.41 1.30 -18.81
C ARG A 38 42.16 -0.10 -18.25
N ALA A 39 41.01 -0.32 -17.71
CA ALA A 39 40.54 -1.61 -17.20
C ALA A 39 39.04 -1.70 -17.44
N PRO A 40 38.47 -2.90 -17.62
CA PRO A 40 37.05 -3.04 -17.87
C PRO A 40 36.25 -2.71 -16.63
N TYR A 41 35.33 -1.74 -16.74
CA TYR A 41 34.43 -1.34 -15.71
C TYR A 41 32.99 -1.52 -16.17
N ILE A 42 32.12 -1.94 -15.25
CA ILE A 42 30.74 -2.21 -15.55
C ILE A 42 29.82 -1.39 -14.63
N LYS A 43 28.67 -1.01 -15.16
CA LYS A 43 27.57 -0.38 -14.41
C LYS A 43 26.81 -1.47 -13.69
N VAL A 44 26.62 -1.27 -12.40
CA VAL A 44 25.78 -2.14 -11.57
C VAL A 44 24.47 -1.42 -11.29
N PHE A 45 23.37 -2.08 -11.58
CA PHE A 45 22.03 -1.55 -11.39
C PHE A 45 21.34 -2.30 -10.28
N GLU A 46 20.63 -1.56 -9.43
CA GLU A 46 19.73 -2.13 -8.44
C GLU A 46 18.30 -1.95 -8.93
N GLU A 47 17.47 -2.97 -8.71
CA GLU A 47 16.04 -2.87 -9.00
C GLU A 47 15.43 -1.81 -8.09
N GLU A 48 14.80 -0.79 -8.69
CA GLU A 48 14.09 0.23 -7.97
C GLU A 48 12.76 -0.37 -7.49
N ARG A 49 12.67 -0.67 -6.20
CA ARG A 49 11.45 -1.20 -5.59
C ARG A 49 10.54 -0.05 -5.19
N GLU A 50 9.69 0.36 -6.10
CA GLU A 50 8.60 1.24 -5.79
C GLU A 50 7.40 0.39 -5.39
N LEU A 51 7.02 0.44 -4.12
CA LEU A 51 5.85 -0.25 -3.63
C LEU A 51 4.64 0.69 -3.68
N THR A 52 3.49 0.09 -3.86
CA THR A 52 2.21 0.76 -3.70
C THR A 52 1.53 0.17 -2.48
N VAL A 53 1.21 1.03 -1.52
CA VAL A 53 0.51 0.65 -0.29
C VAL A 53 -0.91 1.20 -0.36
N VAL A 54 -1.90 0.36 -0.10
CA VAL A 54 -3.30 0.76 -0.05
C VAL A 54 -3.90 0.39 1.30
N LEU A 55 -4.49 1.38 1.97
CA LEU A 55 -5.20 1.17 3.22
C LEU A 55 -6.68 0.92 2.92
N LEU A 56 -7.18 -0.23 3.31
CA LEU A 56 -8.60 -0.56 3.25
C LEU A 56 -9.19 -0.33 4.64
N VAL A 57 -9.91 0.76 4.82
CA VAL A 57 -10.35 1.22 6.13
C VAL A 57 -11.84 1.04 6.30
N ASP A 58 -12.22 0.20 7.27
CA ASP A 58 -13.60 0.01 7.66
C ASP A 58 -14.07 1.21 8.51
N VAL A 59 -14.93 2.02 7.92
CA VAL A 59 -15.45 3.23 8.56
C VAL A 59 -16.85 3.01 9.17
N SER A 60 -17.41 1.80 9.09
CA SER A 60 -18.78 1.52 9.52
C SER A 60 -19.02 1.82 11.01
N GLY A 61 -18.05 1.56 11.86
CA GLY A 61 -18.14 1.78 13.30
C GLY A 61 -18.13 3.24 13.73
N SER A 62 -17.68 4.16 12.86
CA SER A 62 -17.57 5.58 13.22
C SER A 62 -18.89 6.32 13.28
N ARG A 63 -19.97 5.69 12.86
CA ARG A 63 -21.33 6.28 12.86
C ARG A 63 -22.08 6.20 14.19
N PHE A 64 -21.60 5.35 15.09
CA PHE A 64 -22.25 5.15 16.37
C PHE A 64 -21.79 6.17 17.41
N PHE A 65 -22.72 6.73 18.14
CA PHE A 65 -22.41 7.62 19.25
C PHE A 65 -21.91 6.81 20.44
N GLY A 66 -20.88 7.29 21.09
CA GLY A 66 -20.33 6.67 22.29
C GLY A 66 -18.81 6.67 22.32
N THR A 67 -18.27 6.44 23.50
CA THR A 67 -16.85 6.48 23.78
C THR A 67 -16.08 5.41 22.98
N SER A 68 -16.66 4.21 22.85
CA SER A 68 -16.00 3.12 22.14
C SER A 68 -15.89 3.35 20.64
N SER A 69 -16.91 3.97 19.99
CA SER A 69 -16.84 4.34 18.57
C SER A 69 -15.76 5.37 18.29
N LYS A 70 -15.65 6.38 19.16
CA LYS A 70 -14.63 7.41 19.04
C LYS A 70 -13.24 6.84 19.22
N MET A 71 -13.04 5.97 20.22
CA MET A 71 -11.76 5.32 20.46
C MET A 71 -11.34 4.43 19.30
N LYS A 72 -12.30 3.69 18.72
CA LYS A 72 -12.04 2.86 17.55
C LYS A 72 -11.63 3.70 16.35
N LYS A 73 -12.30 4.82 16.10
CA LYS A 73 -11.97 5.77 15.04
C LYS A 73 -10.57 6.37 15.23
N ASP A 74 -10.25 6.78 16.46
CA ASP A 74 -8.95 7.34 16.82
C ASP A 74 -7.83 6.30 16.61
N LEU A 75 -8.06 5.06 17.06
CA LEU A 75 -7.10 3.97 16.87
C LEU A 75 -6.91 3.64 15.38
N MET A 76 -7.99 3.62 14.62
CA MET A 76 -7.96 3.41 13.18
C MET A 76 -7.10 4.47 12.49
N ALA A 77 -7.31 5.75 12.84
CA ALA A 77 -6.52 6.86 12.29
C ALA A 77 -5.06 6.78 12.70
N GLU A 78 -4.76 6.38 13.93
CA GLU A 78 -3.40 6.22 14.43
C GLU A 78 -2.66 5.11 13.66
N VAL A 79 -3.27 3.94 13.49
CA VAL A 79 -2.69 2.83 12.74
C VAL A 79 -2.48 3.22 11.29
N ALA A 80 -3.47 3.86 10.67
CA ALA A 80 -3.36 4.36 9.30
C ALA A 80 -2.22 5.35 9.14
N ALA A 81 -2.04 6.25 10.11
CA ALA A 81 -0.95 7.22 10.11
C ALA A 81 0.42 6.54 10.18
N VAL A 82 0.59 5.58 11.09
CA VAL A 82 1.86 4.85 11.24
C VAL A 82 2.22 4.12 9.95
N LEU A 83 1.27 3.39 9.36
CA LEU A 83 1.50 2.66 8.11
C LEU A 83 1.83 3.60 6.95
N SER A 84 1.09 4.70 6.84
CA SER A 84 1.29 5.68 5.78
C SER A 84 2.62 6.42 5.89
N PHE A 85 3.02 6.83 7.10
CA PHE A 85 4.30 7.47 7.32
C PHE A 85 5.46 6.53 7.03
N SER A 86 5.35 5.27 7.45
CA SER A 86 6.36 4.26 7.15
C SER A 86 6.56 4.08 5.65
N ALA A 87 5.46 3.98 4.89
CA ALA A 87 5.52 3.89 3.44
C ALA A 87 6.12 5.14 2.81
N SER A 88 5.78 6.31 3.31
CA SER A 88 6.29 7.60 2.83
C SER A 88 7.81 7.73 3.03
N ILE A 89 8.34 7.25 4.15
CA ILE A 89 9.80 7.23 4.41
C ILE A 89 10.51 6.41 3.36
N ASN A 90 9.91 5.31 2.91
CA ASN A 90 10.46 4.45 1.87
C ASN A 90 10.16 4.96 0.45
N ASN A 91 9.58 6.13 0.32
CA ASN A 91 9.19 6.75 -0.95
C ASN A 91 8.18 5.92 -1.75
N ASP A 92 7.31 5.21 -1.07
CA ASP A 92 6.25 4.42 -1.66
C ASP A 92 5.01 5.28 -1.96
N LYS A 93 4.20 4.82 -2.90
CA LYS A 93 2.88 5.40 -3.14
C LYS A 93 1.91 4.90 -2.08
N VAL A 94 1.04 5.78 -1.59
CA VAL A 94 0.01 5.43 -0.61
C VAL A 94 -1.35 5.85 -1.13
N GLY A 95 -2.28 4.91 -1.13
CA GLY A 95 -3.69 5.15 -1.40
C GLY A 95 -4.55 4.67 -0.25
N ALA A 96 -5.82 5.01 -0.29
CA ALA A 96 -6.77 4.59 0.73
C ALA A 96 -8.16 4.35 0.14
N LEU A 97 -8.86 3.39 0.73
CA LEU A 97 -10.21 3.04 0.38
C LEU A 97 -11.02 2.95 1.67
N PHE A 98 -12.00 3.83 1.81
CA PHE A 98 -12.90 3.83 2.95
C PHE A 98 -14.17 3.08 2.59
N PHE A 99 -14.56 2.13 3.41
CA PHE A 99 -15.72 1.30 3.12
C PHE A 99 -16.59 1.04 4.36
N SER A 100 -17.85 0.79 4.10
CA SER A 100 -18.85 0.30 5.03
C SER A 100 -19.49 -0.94 4.38
N SER A 101 -20.82 -1.00 4.25
CA SER A 101 -21.49 -1.99 3.41
C SER A 101 -21.24 -1.77 1.91
N LYS A 102 -20.65 -0.64 1.56
CA LYS A 102 -20.22 -0.30 0.20
C LYS A 102 -18.89 0.45 0.27
N VAL A 103 -18.22 0.58 -0.88
CA VAL A 103 -17.07 1.48 -1.01
C VAL A 103 -17.61 2.92 -0.98
N GLU A 104 -17.13 3.72 -0.04
CA GLU A 104 -17.62 5.10 0.13
C GLU A 104 -16.64 6.15 -0.38
N LYS A 105 -15.35 5.86 -0.34
CA LYS A 105 -14.33 6.76 -0.88
C LYS A 105 -13.08 6.02 -1.29
N PHE A 106 -12.55 6.39 -2.45
CA PHE A 106 -11.26 5.89 -2.92
C PHE A 106 -10.32 7.06 -3.19
N ILE A 107 -9.15 7.01 -2.55
CA ILE A 107 -8.07 7.96 -2.76
C ILE A 107 -6.96 7.21 -3.47
N PRO A 108 -6.72 7.49 -4.77
CA PRO A 108 -5.72 6.74 -5.54
C PRO A 108 -4.32 6.88 -4.98
N PRO A 109 -3.47 5.85 -5.15
CA PRO A 109 -2.10 5.90 -4.66
C PRO A 109 -1.28 7.00 -5.32
N LYS A 110 -0.61 7.81 -4.51
CA LYS A 110 0.35 8.83 -4.93
C LYS A 110 1.48 8.92 -3.92
N LYS A 111 2.62 9.44 -4.37
CA LYS A 111 3.75 9.74 -3.50
C LYS A 111 3.58 11.08 -2.81
N GLY A 112 4.31 11.26 -1.73
CA GLY A 112 4.53 12.54 -1.11
C GLY A 112 3.76 12.75 0.18
N ARG A 113 4.32 13.61 1.00
CA ARG A 113 3.80 13.94 2.32
C ARG A 113 2.45 14.62 2.27
N SER A 114 2.25 15.49 1.30
CA SER A 114 1.01 16.22 1.11
C SER A 114 -0.18 15.28 0.87
N HIS A 115 0.03 14.27 0.05
CA HIS A 115 -0.98 13.25 -0.23
C HIS A 115 -1.30 12.39 1.00
N LEU A 116 -0.27 11.99 1.73
CA LEU A 116 -0.41 11.25 2.98
C LEU A 116 -1.21 12.03 4.02
N LEU A 117 -0.91 13.30 4.21
CA LEU A 117 -1.64 14.16 5.15
C LEU A 117 -3.11 14.33 4.73
N ARG A 118 -3.37 14.39 3.43
CA ARG A 118 -4.73 14.39 2.90
C ARG A 118 -5.50 13.13 3.31
N ILE A 119 -4.89 11.96 3.16
CA ILE A 119 -5.52 10.69 3.53
C ILE A 119 -5.89 10.68 5.01
N ILE A 120 -4.96 11.07 5.87
CA ILE A 120 -5.18 11.09 7.32
C ILE A 120 -6.29 12.07 7.69
N ARG A 121 -6.26 13.27 7.11
CA ARG A 121 -7.29 14.30 7.37
C ARG A 121 -8.67 13.82 6.93
N GLU A 122 -8.78 13.25 5.73
CA GLU A 122 -10.04 12.73 5.21
C GLU A 122 -10.56 11.57 6.06
N LEU A 123 -9.68 10.73 6.58
CA LEU A 123 -10.09 9.65 7.48
C LEU A 123 -10.65 10.17 8.80
N ILE A 124 -9.98 11.15 9.40
CA ILE A 124 -10.41 11.74 10.68
C ILE A 124 -11.77 12.43 10.54
N GLU A 125 -12.00 13.11 9.42
CA GLU A 125 -13.22 13.88 9.16
C GLU A 125 -14.35 13.04 8.53
N PHE A 126 -14.08 11.79 8.17
CA PHE A 126 -15.00 11.00 7.37
C PHE A 126 -16.26 10.60 8.14
N GLU A 127 -17.42 10.87 7.53
CA GLU A 127 -18.74 10.46 8.02
C GLU A 127 -19.34 9.43 7.07
N PRO A 128 -19.44 8.13 7.46
CA PRO A 128 -19.95 7.10 6.57
C PRO A 128 -21.46 7.26 6.34
N GLN A 129 -21.90 6.94 5.13
CA GLN A 129 -23.32 6.95 4.76
C GLN A 129 -24.05 5.70 5.20
N GLU A 130 -23.35 4.55 5.20
CA GLU A 130 -23.91 3.25 5.54
C GLU A 130 -23.38 2.73 6.88
N ARG A 131 -24.15 1.85 7.50
CA ARG A 131 -23.81 1.28 8.83
C ARG A 131 -23.15 -0.08 8.77
N GLY A 132 -23.50 -0.86 7.76
CA GLY A 132 -23.02 -2.23 7.64
C GLY A 132 -21.56 -2.28 7.19
N THR A 133 -21.01 -3.47 7.17
CA THR A 133 -19.65 -3.75 6.73
C THR A 133 -19.69 -4.83 5.65
N ASP A 134 -19.03 -4.57 4.51
CA ASP A 134 -18.82 -5.56 3.46
C ASP A 134 -17.35 -5.55 3.01
N ILE A 135 -16.56 -6.37 3.65
CA ILE A 135 -15.13 -6.51 3.35
C ILE A 135 -14.93 -7.03 1.92
N GLY A 136 -15.80 -7.93 1.46
CA GLY A 136 -15.74 -8.47 0.11
C GLY A 136 -15.85 -7.40 -0.96
N GLU A 137 -16.72 -6.41 -0.78
CA GLU A 137 -16.81 -5.28 -1.70
C GLU A 137 -15.52 -4.47 -1.76
N ALA A 138 -14.92 -4.21 -0.62
CA ALA A 138 -13.63 -3.50 -0.56
C ALA A 138 -12.55 -4.26 -1.31
N LEU A 139 -12.47 -5.58 -1.12
CA LEU A 139 -11.46 -6.43 -1.78
C LEU A 139 -11.70 -6.51 -3.29
N ARG A 140 -12.94 -6.62 -3.72
CA ARG A 140 -13.31 -6.62 -5.15
C ARG A 140 -12.95 -5.29 -5.80
N PHE A 141 -13.23 -4.18 -5.14
CA PHE A 141 -12.85 -2.86 -5.63
C PHE A 141 -11.33 -2.74 -5.77
N LEU A 142 -10.57 -3.16 -4.76
CA LEU A 142 -9.11 -3.17 -4.81
C LEU A 142 -8.59 -3.93 -6.03
N THR A 143 -9.09 -5.14 -6.24
CA THR A 143 -8.69 -6.00 -7.36
C THR A 143 -8.99 -5.34 -8.72
N ASN A 144 -10.10 -4.63 -8.82
CA ASN A 144 -10.50 -3.96 -10.05
C ASN A 144 -9.78 -2.63 -10.28
N ALA A 145 -9.53 -1.87 -9.22
CA ALA A 145 -8.93 -0.53 -9.33
C ALA A 145 -7.41 -0.55 -9.45
N ILE A 146 -6.75 -1.49 -8.77
CA ILE A 146 -5.29 -1.58 -8.74
C ILE A 146 -4.85 -2.81 -9.55
N LYS A 147 -4.31 -2.57 -10.73
CA LYS A 147 -3.92 -3.65 -11.65
C LYS A 147 -2.56 -4.25 -11.35
N LYS A 148 -1.60 -3.43 -10.92
CA LYS A 148 -0.29 -3.89 -10.49
C LYS A 148 -0.35 -4.41 -9.05
N LYS A 149 0.55 -5.33 -8.71
CA LYS A 149 0.64 -5.83 -7.34
C LYS A 149 0.88 -4.70 -6.35
N CYS A 150 0.07 -4.64 -5.31
CA CYS A 150 0.23 -3.71 -4.20
C CYS A 150 0.29 -4.44 -2.87
N THR A 151 0.69 -3.73 -1.83
CA THR A 151 0.58 -4.17 -0.45
C THR A 151 -0.64 -3.48 0.15
N ALA A 152 -1.62 -4.26 0.57
CA ALA A 152 -2.86 -3.71 1.14
C ALA A 152 -2.98 -4.09 2.61
N PHE A 153 -3.37 -3.12 3.42
CA PHE A 153 -3.67 -3.32 4.84
C PHE A 153 -5.15 -3.15 5.08
N LEU A 154 -5.81 -4.20 5.52
CA LEU A 154 -7.22 -4.18 5.87
C LEU A 154 -7.35 -3.84 7.36
N LEU A 155 -7.94 -2.69 7.65
CA LEU A 155 -8.17 -2.19 9.00
C LEU A 155 -9.66 -2.33 9.32
N SER A 156 -10.02 -3.31 10.13
CA SER A 156 -11.41 -3.64 10.46
C SER A 156 -11.48 -4.40 11.77
N ASP A 157 -12.66 -4.50 12.34
CA ASP A 157 -12.92 -5.42 13.45
C ASP A 157 -13.17 -6.86 12.97
N LEU A 158 -13.23 -7.08 11.66
CA LEU A 158 -13.35 -8.39 11.01
C LEU A 158 -14.62 -9.16 11.38
N LEU A 159 -15.71 -8.47 11.72
CA LEU A 159 -16.99 -9.07 12.13
C LEU A 159 -17.98 -9.26 10.95
N ASP A 160 -17.49 -9.32 9.72
CA ASP A 160 -18.32 -9.56 8.52
C ASP A 160 -18.45 -11.06 8.27
N VAL A 161 -19.48 -11.67 8.84
CA VAL A 161 -19.76 -13.10 8.71
C VAL A 161 -21.14 -13.33 8.10
N ASP A 162 -21.34 -14.50 7.49
CA ASP A 162 -22.64 -14.92 6.98
C ASP A 162 -23.52 -15.55 8.08
N GLU A 163 -24.69 -16.04 7.69
CA GLU A 163 -25.66 -16.65 8.62
C GLU A 163 -25.13 -17.92 9.30
N THR A 164 -24.11 -18.57 8.70
CA THR A 164 -23.48 -19.76 9.27
C THR A 164 -22.28 -19.45 10.15
N GLY A 165 -21.90 -18.16 10.23
CA GLY A 165 -20.73 -17.72 10.98
C GLY A 165 -19.44 -17.73 10.17
N ASP A 166 -19.50 -18.07 8.87
CA ASP A 166 -18.33 -18.07 8.00
C ASP A 166 -18.08 -16.64 7.45
N PRO A 167 -16.81 -16.27 7.23
CA PRO A 167 -16.49 -14.97 6.66
C PRO A 167 -17.09 -14.80 5.26
N LYS A 168 -17.94 -13.79 5.09
CA LYS A 168 -18.54 -13.46 3.78
C LYS A 168 -17.52 -13.05 2.72
N TYR A 169 -16.36 -12.62 3.16
CA TYR A 169 -15.31 -12.10 2.27
C TYR A 169 -14.34 -13.18 1.78
N GLU A 170 -14.55 -14.45 2.14
CA GLU A 170 -13.58 -15.53 1.87
C GLU A 170 -13.24 -15.66 0.37
N ASP A 171 -14.23 -15.68 -0.49
CA ASP A 171 -14.00 -15.82 -1.94
C ASP A 171 -13.30 -14.59 -2.52
N ALA A 172 -13.71 -13.39 -2.13
CA ALA A 172 -13.06 -12.16 -2.55
C ALA A 172 -11.63 -12.08 -2.05
N LEU A 173 -11.36 -12.56 -0.84
CA LEU A 173 -10.01 -12.62 -0.27
C LEU A 173 -9.11 -13.57 -1.06
N LYS A 174 -9.59 -14.75 -1.43
CA LYS A 174 -8.83 -15.71 -2.24
C LYS A 174 -8.38 -15.12 -3.57
N VAL A 175 -9.26 -14.36 -4.23
CA VAL A 175 -8.91 -13.66 -5.47
C VAL A 175 -7.89 -12.56 -5.21
N ALA A 176 -8.11 -11.76 -4.18
CA ALA A 176 -7.25 -10.61 -3.88
C ALA A 176 -5.83 -11.02 -3.48
N VAL A 177 -5.66 -12.09 -2.69
CA VAL A 177 -4.32 -12.55 -2.27
C VAL A 177 -3.51 -13.14 -3.41
N ASN A 178 -4.15 -13.56 -4.50
CA ASN A 178 -3.43 -14.00 -5.70
C ASN A 178 -2.82 -12.83 -6.47
N ARG A 179 -3.32 -11.62 -6.29
CA ARG A 179 -2.87 -10.43 -7.00
C ARG A 179 -2.07 -9.47 -6.14
N HIS A 180 -2.34 -9.43 -4.86
CA HIS A 180 -1.77 -8.46 -3.92
C HIS A 180 -1.33 -9.11 -2.63
N ASP A 181 -0.40 -8.46 -1.93
CA ASP A 181 -0.02 -8.83 -0.57
C ASP A 181 -1.01 -8.18 0.40
N ILE A 182 -1.82 -8.98 1.09
CA ILE A 182 -2.86 -8.46 1.96
C ILE A 182 -2.58 -8.86 3.40
N SER A 183 -2.55 -7.87 4.29
CA SER A 183 -2.45 -8.05 5.74
C SER A 183 -3.68 -7.47 6.40
N ALA A 184 -4.30 -8.22 7.29
CA ALA A 184 -5.45 -7.75 8.05
C ALA A 184 -5.01 -7.35 9.45
N ILE A 185 -5.45 -6.18 9.89
CA ILE A 185 -5.20 -5.66 11.22
C ILE A 185 -6.54 -5.55 11.91
N ASN A 186 -6.72 -6.35 12.97
CA ASN A 186 -7.95 -6.36 13.74
C ASN A 186 -7.95 -5.20 14.73
N ILE A 187 -8.86 -4.26 14.51
CA ILE A 187 -9.01 -3.08 15.34
C ILE A 187 -10.33 -3.20 16.12
N TYR A 188 -10.22 -3.38 17.41
CA TYR A 188 -11.39 -3.54 18.27
C TYR A 188 -11.20 -2.85 19.60
N ASP A 189 -12.31 -2.49 20.24
CA ASP A 189 -12.32 -2.03 21.62
C ASP A 189 -12.53 -3.24 22.54
N PRO A 190 -11.59 -3.54 23.46
CA PRO A 190 -11.75 -4.66 24.39
C PRO A 190 -13.03 -4.64 25.22
N ARG A 191 -13.63 -3.46 25.39
CA ARG A 191 -14.88 -3.28 26.14
C ARG A 191 -16.12 -3.74 25.37
N GLU A 192 -16.00 -3.97 24.07
CA GLU A 192 -17.10 -4.46 23.21
C GLU A 192 -17.19 -5.99 23.17
N ARG A 193 -16.26 -6.72 23.80
CA ARG A 193 -16.21 -8.19 23.83
C ARG A 193 -16.58 -8.76 25.18
#